data_81cb3a8ba67aaa6e194f2f93f1c354b4
#
_entry.id   81cb3a8ba67aaa6e194f2f93f1c354b4
#
_cell.length_a   1.000
_cell.length_b   1.000
_cell.length_c   1.000
_cell.angle_alpha   90.00
_cell.angle_beta   90.00
_cell.angle_gamma   90.00
#
_symmetry.space_group_name_H-M   'P 1'
#
loop_
_entity.id
_entity.type
_entity.pdbx_description
1 polymer ?
#
loop_
_entity_poly.entity_id
_entity_poly.type
_entity_poly.pdbx_seq_one_letter_code
_entity_poly.pdbx_strand_id
1 'polypeptide(L)'
;YNWAPAYNKNQGASKVRRVVSRFIPDASTRVAALEAGEIDISDATPILDIKRFNDTPAYKTMIGNAAGIPFGLELNGRRGIFADIRVRRALAMAIDRKALSDDLFFGLIDPAYGPLAKGTPGYWAGAEAMYPPDPKAAMALLDQAGWTPGPDGVRTKDGQRLSGFYGAPPPLEPDTAVEIQAVAKLVGFDLKVETITFARNQAVVFDNAFDMLPVRWIQADPMCLENLFASVNIPSPGRYKYNWMQLNNPKLDALLAEGRAVTDPAKRAAVYADAQKIIMDSALWFPVHNQVQTIAYRAEKQGYHLARASWIALFYDVTKA
;
A
#
# COMPACT_ATOMS: atom_id res chain seq x y z
N TYR A 1 -35.39 -12.29 4.64
CA TYR A 1 -34.27 -11.72 5.38
C TYR A 1 -34.80 -10.60 6.26
N ASN A 2 -34.81 -10.80 7.57
CA ASN A 2 -35.39 -9.89 8.56
C ASN A 2 -34.45 -9.57 9.75
N TRP A 3 -33.15 -9.77 9.56
CA TRP A 3 -32.12 -9.60 10.61
C TRP A 3 -30.98 -8.67 10.15
N ALA A 4 -31.29 -7.69 9.32
CA ALA A 4 -30.29 -6.71 8.92
C ALA A 4 -29.64 -6.02 10.14
N PRO A 5 -28.32 -5.87 10.16
CA PRO A 5 -27.66 -5.12 11.23
C PRO A 5 -28.23 -3.72 11.37
N ALA A 6 -28.32 -3.21 12.60
CA ALA A 6 -28.95 -1.92 12.89
C ALA A 6 -28.31 -0.73 12.16
N TYR A 7 -27.06 -0.87 11.72
CA TYR A 7 -26.37 0.16 10.93
C TYR A 7 -26.81 0.22 9.47
N ASN A 8 -27.52 -0.79 8.96
CA ASN A 8 -28.10 -0.73 7.63
C ASN A 8 -29.34 0.16 7.63
N LYS A 9 -29.40 1.12 6.72
CA LYS A 9 -30.60 1.97 6.56
C LYS A 9 -31.80 1.15 6.10
N ASN A 10 -31.60 0.21 5.19
CA ASN A 10 -32.63 -0.71 4.77
C ASN A 10 -32.68 -1.92 5.70
N GLN A 11 -33.73 -2.02 6.50
CA GLN A 11 -33.98 -3.13 7.42
C GLN A 11 -34.82 -4.25 6.79
N GLY A 12 -35.32 -4.03 5.56
CA GLY A 12 -36.14 -4.99 4.82
C GLY A 12 -35.38 -5.65 3.66
N ALA A 13 -36.14 -6.19 2.71
CA ALA A 13 -35.59 -6.75 1.49
C ALA A 13 -34.88 -5.69 0.65
N SER A 14 -33.78 -6.06 -0.01
CA SER A 14 -33.12 -5.18 -0.99
C SER A 14 -34.11 -4.74 -2.06
N LYS A 15 -34.06 -3.47 -2.44
CA LYS A 15 -34.85 -2.91 -3.54
C LYS A 15 -34.25 -3.31 -4.90
N VAL A 16 -33.02 -3.79 -4.93
CA VAL A 16 -32.38 -4.32 -6.13
C VAL A 16 -32.75 -5.79 -6.28
N ARG A 17 -33.48 -6.08 -7.35
CA ARG A 17 -33.88 -7.46 -7.67
C ARG A 17 -32.73 -8.32 -8.18
N ARG A 18 -31.80 -7.73 -8.91
CA ARG A 18 -30.69 -8.43 -9.55
C ARG A 18 -29.45 -7.53 -9.62
N VAL A 19 -28.30 -8.07 -9.23
CA VAL A 19 -26.97 -7.49 -9.48
C VAL A 19 -26.27 -8.36 -10.52
N VAL A 20 -25.73 -7.73 -11.56
CA VAL A 20 -24.96 -8.41 -12.61
C VAL A 20 -23.54 -7.87 -12.58
N SER A 21 -22.57 -8.70 -12.24
CA SER A 21 -21.17 -8.38 -12.34
C SER A 21 -20.64 -8.72 -13.73
N ARG A 22 -20.14 -7.71 -14.44
CA ARG A 22 -19.42 -7.88 -15.71
C ARG A 22 -17.94 -7.74 -15.44
N PHE A 23 -17.15 -8.74 -15.79
CA PHE A 23 -15.71 -8.67 -15.70
C PHE A 23 -15.13 -8.00 -16.95
N ILE A 24 -14.65 -6.76 -16.80
CA ILE A 24 -14.03 -5.95 -17.87
C ILE A 24 -12.61 -5.61 -17.38
N PRO A 25 -11.56 -6.33 -17.80
CA PRO A 25 -10.21 -6.16 -17.28
C PRO A 25 -9.61 -4.78 -17.56
N ASP A 26 -9.81 -4.28 -18.77
CA ASP A 26 -9.29 -2.98 -19.18
C ASP A 26 -10.06 -1.83 -18.54
N ALA A 27 -9.34 -0.91 -17.88
CA ALA A 27 -9.93 0.18 -17.12
C ALA A 27 -10.63 1.22 -18.02
N SER A 28 -10.06 1.55 -19.16
CA SER A 28 -10.64 2.51 -20.11
C SER A 28 -11.94 1.97 -20.73
N THR A 29 -11.98 0.69 -21.03
CA THR A 29 -13.20 0.00 -21.49
C THR A 29 -14.28 -0.01 -20.40
N ARG A 30 -13.93 -0.18 -19.11
CA ARG A 30 -14.92 -0.07 -18.02
C ARG A 30 -15.50 1.32 -17.90
N VAL A 31 -14.65 2.34 -18.00
CA VAL A 31 -15.09 3.74 -17.99
C VAL A 31 -16.02 4.04 -19.16
N ALA A 32 -15.66 3.64 -20.38
CA ALA A 32 -16.49 3.80 -21.56
C ALA A 32 -17.85 3.08 -21.43
N ALA A 33 -17.89 1.88 -20.85
CA ALA A 33 -19.13 1.15 -20.58
C ALA A 33 -20.04 1.87 -19.57
N LEU A 34 -19.47 2.54 -18.56
CA LEU A 34 -20.23 3.40 -17.65
C LEU A 34 -20.83 4.61 -18.38
N GLU A 35 -20.05 5.27 -19.22
CA GLU A 35 -20.47 6.44 -19.99
C GLU A 35 -21.57 6.07 -21.02
N ALA A 36 -21.43 4.94 -21.69
CA ALA A 36 -22.42 4.41 -22.61
C ALA A 36 -23.71 3.91 -21.91
N GLY A 37 -23.71 3.80 -20.56
CA GLY A 37 -24.85 3.27 -19.82
C GLY A 37 -25.02 1.76 -19.89
N GLU A 38 -23.99 1.04 -20.33
CA GLU A 38 -23.98 -0.43 -20.35
C GLU A 38 -23.80 -1.03 -18.96
N ILE A 39 -23.21 -0.26 -18.04
CA ILE A 39 -23.11 -0.58 -16.62
C ILE A 39 -23.56 0.62 -15.78
N ASP A 40 -24.07 0.36 -14.58
CA ASP A 40 -24.55 1.40 -13.65
C ASP A 40 -23.45 1.87 -12.71
N ILE A 41 -22.42 1.05 -12.48
CA ILE A 41 -21.29 1.31 -11.58
C ILE A 41 -20.02 0.71 -12.15
N SER A 42 -18.93 1.47 -12.07
CA SER A 42 -17.55 1.03 -12.35
C SER A 42 -16.79 0.90 -11.05
N ASP A 43 -16.28 -0.28 -10.75
CA ASP A 43 -15.34 -0.54 -9.65
C ASP A 43 -13.90 -0.37 -10.14
N ALA A 44 -12.99 -0.05 -9.22
CA ALA A 44 -11.60 0.26 -9.53
C ALA A 44 -11.46 1.29 -10.67
N THR A 45 -12.25 2.35 -10.59
CA THR A 45 -12.20 3.45 -11.55
C THR A 45 -10.88 4.20 -11.41
N PRO A 46 -10.13 4.45 -12.51
CA PRO A 46 -8.89 5.20 -12.45
C PRO A 46 -9.05 6.56 -11.76
N ILE A 47 -8.03 6.98 -11.01
CA ILE A 47 -8.11 8.20 -10.20
C ILE A 47 -8.30 9.46 -11.06
N LEU A 48 -7.76 9.47 -12.26
CA LEU A 48 -7.97 10.55 -13.22
C LEU A 48 -9.44 10.65 -13.65
N ASP A 49 -10.09 9.51 -13.86
CA ASP A 49 -11.52 9.46 -14.21
C ASP A 49 -12.40 9.80 -13.00
N ILE A 50 -12.00 9.42 -11.78
CA ILE A 50 -12.66 9.88 -10.55
C ILE A 50 -12.68 11.41 -10.50
N LYS A 51 -11.53 12.06 -10.76
CA LYS A 51 -11.45 13.51 -10.81
C LYS A 51 -12.39 14.11 -11.86
N ARG A 52 -12.38 13.56 -13.07
CA ARG A 52 -13.25 14.00 -14.18
C ARG A 52 -14.74 13.81 -13.88
N PHE A 53 -15.11 12.68 -13.29
CA PHE A 53 -16.50 12.39 -12.93
C PHE A 53 -17.01 13.25 -11.76
N ASN A 54 -16.14 13.70 -10.85
CA ASN A 54 -16.52 14.65 -9.80
C ASN A 54 -17.04 15.98 -10.38
N ASP A 55 -16.53 16.38 -11.53
CA ASP A 55 -16.91 17.62 -12.21
C ASP A 55 -18.11 17.40 -13.17
N THR A 56 -18.67 16.21 -13.25
CA THR A 56 -19.74 15.84 -14.20
C THR A 56 -21.02 15.46 -13.46
N PRO A 57 -22.09 16.29 -13.50
CA PRO A 57 -23.31 16.07 -12.71
C PRO A 57 -24.03 14.73 -12.95
N ALA A 58 -23.83 14.09 -14.13
CA ALA A 58 -24.42 12.81 -14.46
C ALA A 58 -23.85 11.63 -13.67
N TYR A 59 -22.75 11.83 -12.95
CA TYR A 59 -22.05 10.81 -12.19
C TYR A 59 -21.87 11.18 -10.74
N LYS A 60 -21.63 10.19 -9.92
CA LYS A 60 -21.16 10.29 -8.54
C LYS A 60 -19.96 9.38 -8.37
N THR A 61 -19.06 9.77 -7.49
CA THR A 61 -17.88 8.95 -7.16
C THR A 61 -17.81 8.68 -5.67
N MET A 62 -17.10 7.64 -5.32
CA MET A 62 -16.72 7.35 -3.94
C MET A 62 -15.27 6.88 -3.91
N ILE A 63 -14.52 7.39 -2.93
CA ILE A 63 -13.19 6.92 -2.58
C ILE A 63 -13.26 6.41 -1.15
N GLY A 64 -13.02 5.14 -0.95
CA GLY A 64 -13.03 4.51 0.37
C GLY A 64 -11.65 4.03 0.77
N ASN A 65 -11.14 4.52 1.90
CA ASN A 65 -9.88 4.03 2.46
C ASN A 65 -10.05 2.58 2.93
N ALA A 66 -9.19 1.69 2.43
CA ALA A 66 -9.13 0.30 2.87
C ALA A 66 -8.34 0.20 4.18
N ALA A 67 -8.87 -0.60 5.12
CA ALA A 67 -8.16 -0.93 6.34
C ALA A 67 -7.08 -2.00 6.08
N GLY A 68 -6.07 -2.05 6.93
CA GLY A 68 -4.98 -3.03 6.88
C GLY A 68 -3.63 -2.39 6.62
N ILE A 69 -2.79 -3.10 5.88
CA ILE A 69 -1.44 -2.64 5.54
C ILE A 69 -1.53 -1.81 4.25
N PRO A 70 -1.10 -0.54 4.26
CA PRO A 70 -1.15 0.33 3.09
C PRO A 70 -0.25 -0.19 1.96
N PHE A 71 -0.29 0.45 0.80
CA PHE A 71 0.73 0.22 -0.22
C PHE A 71 2.08 0.69 0.31
N GLY A 72 3.07 -0.17 0.22
CA GLY A 72 4.43 0.10 0.65
C GLY A 72 5.42 -0.87 0.04
N LEU A 73 6.68 -0.67 0.37
CA LEU A 73 7.80 -1.43 -0.17
C LEU A 73 8.48 -2.22 0.93
N GLU A 74 8.70 -3.49 0.67
CA GLU A 74 9.61 -4.32 1.46
C GLU A 74 11.01 -4.21 0.90
N LEU A 75 11.95 -3.76 1.73
CA LEU A 75 13.36 -3.63 1.40
C LEU A 75 14.10 -4.87 1.90
N ASN A 76 14.88 -5.52 1.03
CA ASN A 76 15.60 -6.72 1.40
C ASN A 76 16.78 -6.42 2.34
N GLY A 77 16.60 -6.71 3.61
CA GLY A 77 17.60 -6.40 4.64
C GLY A 77 18.81 -7.34 4.67
N ARG A 78 18.82 -8.42 3.88
CA ARG A 78 19.88 -9.44 3.92
C ARG A 78 20.86 -9.37 2.76
N ARG A 79 20.59 -8.53 1.76
CA ARG A 79 21.48 -8.43 0.60
C ARG A 79 21.47 -7.02 0.01
N GLY A 80 22.39 -6.79 -0.94
CA GLY A 80 22.44 -5.60 -1.77
C GLY A 80 22.60 -4.33 -0.95
N ILE A 81 22.14 -3.24 -1.54
CA ILE A 81 22.30 -1.90 -0.95
C ILE A 81 21.48 -1.70 0.32
N PHE A 82 20.38 -2.45 0.48
CA PHE A 82 19.49 -2.33 1.64
C PHE A 82 19.88 -3.21 2.83
N ALA A 83 21.01 -3.89 2.79
CA ALA A 83 21.54 -4.56 3.98
C ALA A 83 21.93 -3.54 5.08
N ASP A 84 22.38 -2.34 4.70
CA ASP A 84 22.72 -1.26 5.64
C ASP A 84 21.47 -0.43 5.99
N ILE A 85 21.15 -0.34 7.28
CA ILE A 85 20.00 0.43 7.77
C ILE A 85 20.09 1.93 7.43
N ARG A 86 21.31 2.49 7.32
CA ARG A 86 21.51 3.90 6.95
C ARG A 86 21.05 4.16 5.53
N VAL A 87 21.28 3.21 4.61
CA VAL A 87 20.81 3.28 3.23
C VAL A 87 19.27 3.19 3.17
N ARG A 88 18.66 2.31 3.96
CA ARG A 88 17.19 2.22 4.05
C ARG A 88 16.55 3.50 4.58
N ARG A 89 17.12 4.07 5.65
CA ARG A 89 16.68 5.34 6.22
C ARG A 89 16.86 6.50 5.24
N ALA A 90 17.99 6.51 4.52
CA ALA A 90 18.23 7.52 3.50
C ALA A 90 17.18 7.48 2.39
N LEU A 91 16.79 6.29 1.90
CA LEU A 91 15.70 6.16 0.94
C LEU A 91 14.38 6.70 1.53
N ALA A 92 14.05 6.34 2.76
CA ALA A 92 12.82 6.77 3.41
C ALA A 92 12.74 8.30 3.60
N MET A 93 13.88 8.96 3.89
CA MET A 93 13.97 10.41 4.06
C MET A 93 14.10 11.16 2.73
N ALA A 94 14.52 10.51 1.65
CA ALA A 94 14.60 11.13 0.33
C ALA A 94 13.22 11.40 -0.27
N ILE A 95 12.20 10.63 0.12
CA ILE A 95 10.90 10.62 -0.55
C ILE A 95 9.88 11.39 0.29
N ASP A 96 9.39 12.52 -0.25
CA ASP A 96 8.21 13.20 0.27
C ASP A 96 6.95 12.44 -0.19
N ARG A 97 6.38 11.64 0.71
CA ARG A 97 5.17 10.84 0.44
C ARG A 97 3.94 11.70 0.16
N LYS A 98 3.89 12.92 0.73
CA LYS A 98 2.80 13.85 0.47
C LYS A 98 2.90 14.41 -0.95
N ALA A 99 4.07 14.89 -1.36
CA ALA A 99 4.29 15.37 -2.71
C ALA A 99 4.03 14.26 -3.74
N LEU A 100 4.57 13.06 -3.53
CA LEU A 100 4.33 11.90 -4.38
C LEU A 100 2.83 11.60 -4.52
N SER A 101 2.09 11.64 -3.42
CA SER A 101 0.65 11.37 -3.45
C SER A 101 -0.14 12.47 -4.18
N ASP A 102 0.25 13.73 -4.01
CA ASP A 102 -0.36 14.86 -4.70
C ASP A 102 -0.11 14.80 -6.21
N ASP A 103 1.11 14.46 -6.61
CA ASP A 103 1.53 14.39 -8.03
C ASP A 103 0.85 13.22 -8.75
N LEU A 104 0.83 12.03 -8.15
CA LEU A 104 0.25 10.85 -8.79
C LEU A 104 -1.26 10.76 -8.66
N PHE A 105 -1.83 11.24 -7.56
CA PHE A 105 -3.24 11.00 -7.23
C PHE A 105 -4.04 12.29 -7.02
N PHE A 106 -3.48 13.44 -7.40
CA PHE A 106 -4.15 14.75 -7.31
C PHE A 106 -4.66 15.08 -5.89
N GLY A 107 -3.96 14.58 -4.85
CA GLY A 107 -4.39 14.74 -3.47
C GLY A 107 -5.62 13.93 -3.07
N LEU A 108 -6.11 13.03 -3.92
CA LEU A 108 -7.28 12.18 -3.65
C LEU A 108 -6.97 10.93 -2.84
N ILE A 109 -5.70 10.57 -2.71
CA ILE A 109 -5.22 9.44 -1.91
C ILE A 109 -4.26 9.97 -0.85
N ASP A 110 -4.52 9.69 0.40
CA ASP A 110 -3.64 10.11 1.49
C ASP A 110 -2.33 9.32 1.51
N PRO A 111 -1.19 9.96 1.82
CA PRO A 111 0.06 9.24 2.08
C PRO A 111 -0.07 8.29 3.27
N ALA A 112 0.72 7.24 3.28
CA ALA A 112 0.85 6.32 4.40
C ALA A 112 2.17 6.53 5.14
N TYR A 113 2.14 6.42 6.47
CA TYR A 113 3.31 6.68 7.29
C TYR A 113 3.74 5.47 8.14
N GLY A 114 2.86 4.50 8.32
CA GLY A 114 3.10 3.34 9.16
C GLY A 114 2.70 2.02 8.51
N PRO A 115 2.92 0.90 9.18
CA PRO A 115 2.57 -0.42 8.67
C PRO A 115 1.07 -0.74 8.74
N LEU A 116 0.28 0.10 9.42
CA LEU A 116 -1.18 0.07 9.33
C LEU A 116 -1.71 1.37 8.71
N ALA A 117 -2.76 1.27 7.91
CA ALA A 117 -3.46 2.41 7.34
C ALA A 117 -4.27 3.14 8.43
N LYS A 118 -4.37 4.47 8.32
CA LYS A 118 -5.18 5.31 9.22
C LYS A 118 -6.64 4.84 9.19
N GLY A 119 -7.21 4.65 10.39
CA GLY A 119 -8.57 4.09 10.54
C GLY A 119 -8.61 2.57 10.70
N THR A 120 -7.48 1.86 10.60
CA THR A 120 -7.35 0.47 11.05
C THR A 120 -7.27 0.45 12.58
N PRO A 121 -8.02 -0.42 13.29
CA PRO A 121 -7.85 -0.58 14.73
C PRO A 121 -6.39 -0.81 15.10
N GLY A 122 -5.90 -0.13 16.13
CA GLY A 122 -4.50 -0.24 16.55
C GLY A 122 -3.50 0.57 15.70
N TYR A 123 -3.96 1.42 14.77
CA TYR A 123 -3.09 2.37 14.08
C TYR A 123 -2.26 3.20 15.08
N TRP A 124 -0.96 3.28 14.86
CA TRP A 124 -0.04 4.04 15.70
C TRP A 124 0.36 5.36 15.02
N ALA A 125 -0.17 6.48 15.53
CA ALA A 125 0.09 7.81 14.97
C ALA A 125 1.55 8.27 15.10
N GLY A 126 2.33 7.68 16.01
CA GLY A 126 3.77 7.99 16.15
C GLY A 126 4.58 7.70 14.89
N ALA A 127 4.08 6.85 13.98
CA ALA A 127 4.72 6.60 12.71
C ALA A 127 4.74 7.84 11.78
N GLU A 128 3.78 8.77 11.94
CA GLU A 128 3.71 9.98 11.11
C GLU A 128 4.92 10.90 11.27
N ALA A 129 5.57 10.88 12.43
CA ALA A 129 6.79 11.65 12.71
C ALA A 129 8.08 10.95 12.31
N MET A 130 8.01 9.67 11.90
CA MET A 130 9.20 8.92 11.52
C MET A 130 9.58 9.22 10.06
N TYR A 131 10.89 9.36 9.83
CA TYR A 131 11.42 9.62 8.48
C TYR A 131 10.76 10.81 7.78
N PRO A 132 10.78 12.02 8.38
CA PRO A 132 10.33 13.22 7.67
C PRO A 132 11.17 13.41 6.40
N PRO A 133 10.60 13.95 5.31
CA PRO A 133 11.35 14.16 4.09
C PRO A 133 12.47 15.18 4.31
N ASP A 134 13.69 14.73 4.15
CA ASP A 134 14.91 15.53 4.23
C ASP A 134 16.00 14.95 3.32
N PRO A 135 16.05 15.36 2.05
CA PRO A 135 17.07 14.89 1.11
C PRO A 135 18.50 15.18 1.53
N LYS A 136 18.75 16.26 2.30
CA LYS A 136 20.08 16.59 2.79
C LYS A 136 20.53 15.60 3.88
N ALA A 137 19.65 15.31 4.83
CA ALA A 137 19.92 14.29 5.83
C ALA A 137 20.04 12.89 5.21
N ALA A 138 19.25 12.58 4.17
CA ALA A 138 19.38 11.35 3.39
C ALA A 138 20.79 11.21 2.78
N MET A 139 21.28 12.25 2.10
CA MET A 139 22.64 12.27 1.55
C MET A 139 23.72 12.12 2.64
N ALA A 140 23.56 12.79 3.79
CA ALA A 140 24.49 12.65 4.90
C ALA A 140 24.54 11.23 5.49
N LEU A 141 23.40 10.53 5.55
CA LEU A 141 23.36 9.11 5.93
C LEU A 141 24.09 8.22 4.93
N LEU A 142 23.98 8.51 3.64
CA LEU A 142 24.72 7.78 2.60
C LEU A 142 26.21 8.03 2.70
N ASP A 143 26.66 9.28 2.97
CA ASP A 143 28.07 9.61 3.23
C ASP A 143 28.61 8.84 4.45
N GLN A 144 27.86 8.82 5.56
CA GLN A 144 28.20 8.03 6.75
C GLN A 144 28.26 6.53 6.50
N ALA A 145 27.48 6.03 5.53
CA ALA A 145 27.50 4.64 5.10
C ALA A 145 28.66 4.34 4.13
N GLY A 146 29.44 5.36 3.73
CA GLY A 146 30.58 5.23 2.83
C GLY A 146 30.24 5.33 1.35
N TRP A 147 29.02 5.77 1.00
CA TRP A 147 28.59 5.99 -0.37
C TRP A 147 28.91 7.41 -0.83
N THR A 148 29.88 7.59 -1.72
CA THR A 148 30.32 8.88 -2.24
C THR A 148 29.71 9.19 -3.61
N PRO A 149 29.41 10.46 -3.94
CA PRO A 149 28.89 10.84 -5.24
C PRO A 149 29.82 10.43 -6.38
N GLY A 150 29.25 9.76 -7.40
CA GLY A 150 29.94 9.47 -8.65
C GLY A 150 29.77 10.59 -9.70
N PRO A 151 30.50 10.51 -10.81
CA PRO A 151 30.52 11.56 -11.86
C PRO A 151 29.17 11.72 -12.59
N ASP A 152 28.33 10.70 -12.58
CA ASP A 152 26.98 10.69 -13.16
C ASP A 152 25.86 10.94 -12.13
N GLY A 153 26.24 11.34 -10.91
CA GLY A 153 25.32 11.60 -9.79
C GLY A 153 24.92 10.36 -9.01
N VAL A 154 25.18 9.15 -9.50
CA VAL A 154 24.94 7.92 -8.74
C VAL A 154 26.09 7.70 -7.75
N ARG A 155 25.74 7.37 -6.52
CA ARG A 155 26.76 7.13 -5.47
C ARG A 155 27.43 5.78 -5.66
N THR A 156 28.69 5.72 -5.20
CA THR A 156 29.53 4.52 -5.29
C THR A 156 30.22 4.25 -3.95
N LYS A 157 30.48 2.97 -3.67
CA LYS A 157 31.23 2.51 -2.52
C LYS A 157 32.02 1.26 -2.90
N ASP A 158 33.34 1.26 -2.66
CA ASP A 158 34.22 0.12 -2.95
C ASP A 158 34.07 -0.40 -4.40
N GLY A 159 33.91 0.52 -5.36
CA GLY A 159 33.67 0.21 -6.77
C GLY A 159 32.25 -0.25 -7.13
N GLN A 160 31.37 -0.43 -6.15
CA GLN A 160 29.96 -0.77 -6.37
C GLN A 160 29.10 0.47 -6.51
N ARG A 161 28.11 0.44 -7.39
CA ARG A 161 27.11 1.51 -7.54
C ARG A 161 25.99 1.33 -6.51
N LEU A 162 25.43 2.43 -6.04
CA LEU A 162 24.23 2.44 -5.20
C LEU A 162 22.99 2.11 -6.08
N SER A 163 23.00 0.89 -6.61
CA SER A 163 22.00 0.40 -7.55
C SER A 163 21.23 -0.77 -6.95
N GLY A 164 19.91 -0.79 -7.14
CA GLY A 164 19.03 -1.84 -6.63
C GLY A 164 17.91 -2.19 -7.60
N PHE A 165 17.50 -3.45 -7.61
CA PHE A 165 16.37 -3.94 -8.39
C PHE A 165 15.04 -3.66 -7.68
N TYR A 166 14.15 -2.97 -8.37
CA TYR A 166 12.77 -2.73 -7.95
C TYR A 166 11.81 -3.46 -8.89
N GLY A 167 11.29 -4.60 -8.46
CA GLY A 167 10.27 -5.32 -9.21
C GLY A 167 8.88 -4.74 -8.97
N ALA A 168 8.18 -4.34 -10.03
CA ALA A 168 6.83 -3.75 -9.98
C ALA A 168 5.81 -4.66 -10.68
N PRO A 169 5.21 -5.65 -9.98
CA PRO A 169 4.22 -6.53 -10.58
C PRO A 169 2.85 -5.82 -10.67
N PRO A 170 2.21 -5.79 -11.88
CA PRO A 170 0.84 -5.30 -11.98
C PRO A 170 -0.14 -6.14 -11.13
N PRO A 171 -1.17 -5.54 -10.58
CA PRO A 171 -1.62 -4.15 -10.67
C PRO A 171 -1.05 -3.25 -9.56
N LEU A 172 0.16 -3.52 -9.06
CA LEU A 172 0.80 -2.76 -7.99
C LEU A 172 1.53 -1.53 -8.58
N GLU A 173 0.78 -0.61 -9.09
CA GLU A 173 1.07 0.78 -9.42
C GLU A 173 2.48 1.05 -9.99
N PRO A 174 2.72 0.71 -11.27
CA PRO A 174 4.02 0.96 -11.91
C PRO A 174 4.44 2.43 -11.87
N ASP A 175 3.48 3.36 -11.94
CA ASP A 175 3.75 4.81 -11.94
C ASP A 175 4.38 5.26 -10.62
N THR A 176 3.93 4.70 -9.50
CA THR A 176 4.55 4.92 -8.19
C THR A 176 6.01 4.46 -8.16
N ALA A 177 6.32 3.36 -8.84
CA ALA A 177 7.69 2.87 -8.92
C ALA A 177 8.61 3.81 -9.72
N VAL A 178 8.11 4.36 -10.82
CA VAL A 178 8.85 5.33 -11.65
C VAL A 178 9.08 6.62 -10.88
N GLU A 179 8.08 7.12 -10.14
CA GLU A 179 8.22 8.33 -9.34
C GLU A 179 9.23 8.15 -8.21
N ILE A 180 9.16 7.03 -7.48
CA ILE A 180 10.15 6.68 -6.45
C ILE A 180 11.57 6.59 -7.05
N GLN A 181 11.74 6.00 -8.23
CA GLN A 181 13.01 5.94 -8.95
C GLN A 181 13.55 7.35 -9.23
N ALA A 182 12.70 8.23 -9.76
CA ALA A 182 13.09 9.60 -10.09
C ALA A 182 13.56 10.38 -8.87
N VAL A 183 12.78 10.35 -7.78
CA VAL A 183 13.12 11.05 -6.54
C VAL A 183 14.36 10.45 -5.87
N ALA A 184 14.50 9.13 -5.79
CA ALA A 184 15.65 8.46 -5.21
C ALA A 184 16.95 8.79 -5.96
N LYS A 185 16.87 9.01 -7.28
CA LYS A 185 18.01 9.42 -8.10
C LYS A 185 18.59 10.77 -7.67
N LEU A 186 17.77 11.69 -7.18
CA LEU A 186 18.22 13.02 -6.72
C LEU A 186 19.19 12.96 -5.54
N VAL A 187 19.15 11.88 -4.76
CA VAL A 187 20.08 11.66 -3.64
C VAL A 187 21.16 10.61 -3.94
N GLY A 188 21.20 10.10 -5.18
CA GLY A 188 22.27 9.26 -5.69
C GLY A 188 21.97 7.78 -5.80
N PHE A 189 20.72 7.33 -5.65
CA PHE A 189 20.34 5.96 -5.98
C PHE A 189 20.18 5.74 -7.48
N ASP A 190 20.45 4.53 -7.94
CA ASP A 190 20.19 4.04 -9.30
C ASP A 190 19.25 2.82 -9.20
N LEU A 191 17.96 3.09 -8.94
CA LEU A 191 16.96 2.03 -8.87
C LEU A 191 16.60 1.56 -10.29
N LYS A 192 16.65 0.25 -10.51
CA LYS A 192 16.26 -0.41 -11.75
C LYS A 192 14.84 -0.91 -11.61
N VAL A 193 13.88 -0.11 -12.08
CA VAL A 193 12.46 -0.48 -12.08
C VAL A 193 12.20 -1.43 -13.25
N GLU A 194 11.62 -2.58 -12.95
CA GLU A 194 11.23 -3.59 -13.94
C GLU A 194 9.79 -4.03 -13.65
N THR A 195 8.92 -3.91 -14.65
CA THR A 195 7.58 -4.51 -14.58
C THR A 195 7.70 -6.02 -14.71
N ILE A 196 7.34 -6.75 -13.67
CA ILE A 196 7.50 -8.20 -13.60
C ILE A 196 6.15 -8.91 -13.48
N THR A 197 6.06 -10.12 -14.02
CA THR A 197 4.88 -10.98 -13.82
C THR A 197 4.81 -11.48 -12.38
N PHE A 198 3.63 -11.95 -11.95
CA PHE A 198 3.48 -12.60 -10.65
C PHE A 198 4.40 -13.82 -10.49
N ALA A 199 4.56 -14.61 -11.55
CA ALA A 199 5.48 -15.77 -11.53
C ALA A 199 6.93 -15.31 -11.35
N ARG A 200 7.35 -14.22 -12.01
CA ARG A 200 8.70 -13.66 -11.83
C ARG A 200 8.87 -13.12 -10.41
N ASN A 201 7.83 -12.45 -9.85
CA ASN A 201 7.85 -12.01 -8.46
C ASN A 201 8.07 -13.17 -7.48
N GLN A 202 7.35 -14.29 -7.67
CA GLN A 202 7.56 -15.48 -6.85
C GLN A 202 8.99 -16.02 -6.98
N ALA A 203 9.53 -16.08 -8.20
CA ALA A 203 10.89 -16.57 -8.44
C ALA A 203 11.93 -15.70 -7.71
N VAL A 204 11.89 -14.37 -7.86
CA VAL A 204 12.86 -13.48 -7.19
C VAL A 204 12.74 -13.53 -5.67
N VAL A 205 11.55 -13.78 -5.13
CA VAL A 205 11.33 -13.96 -3.69
C VAL A 205 11.96 -15.26 -3.21
N PHE A 206 11.76 -16.41 -3.90
CA PHE A 206 12.35 -17.70 -3.54
C PHE A 206 13.87 -17.69 -3.66
N ASP A 207 14.40 -17.06 -4.70
CA ASP A 207 15.84 -16.95 -4.95
C ASP A 207 16.50 -15.85 -4.11
N ASN A 208 15.71 -15.11 -3.32
CA ASN A 208 16.17 -13.92 -2.60
C ASN A 208 16.89 -12.92 -3.55
N ALA A 209 16.41 -12.78 -4.78
CA ALA A 209 17.06 -12.07 -5.89
C ALA A 209 16.40 -10.70 -6.20
N PHE A 210 15.96 -9.98 -5.18
CA PHE A 210 15.39 -8.64 -5.26
C PHE A 210 16.03 -7.73 -4.22
N ASP A 211 15.91 -6.43 -4.43
CA ASP A 211 16.29 -5.43 -3.43
C ASP A 211 15.04 -4.75 -2.85
N MET A 212 13.99 -4.54 -3.67
CA MET A 212 12.77 -3.88 -3.27
C MET A 212 11.56 -4.44 -4.02
N LEU A 213 10.48 -4.75 -3.30
CA LEU A 213 9.21 -5.22 -3.85
C LEU A 213 8.02 -4.52 -3.19
N PRO A 214 6.98 -4.17 -3.96
CA PRO A 214 5.76 -3.59 -3.40
C PRO A 214 4.85 -4.66 -2.81
N VAL A 215 4.17 -4.30 -1.74
CA VAL A 215 3.14 -5.13 -1.13
C VAL A 215 2.06 -4.27 -0.49
N ARG A 216 0.89 -4.85 -0.35
CA ARG A 216 -0.26 -4.31 0.37
C ARG A 216 -1.12 -5.44 0.91
N TRP A 217 -1.88 -5.17 1.98
CA TRP A 217 -2.78 -6.18 2.55
C TRP A 217 -4.04 -5.56 3.12
N ILE A 218 -5.20 -5.92 2.58
CA ILE A 218 -6.49 -5.42 3.07
C ILE A 218 -7.05 -6.38 4.11
N GLN A 219 -7.19 -5.88 5.32
CA GLN A 219 -7.82 -6.59 6.43
C GLN A 219 -8.17 -5.60 7.54
N ALA A 220 -9.39 -5.63 8.07
CA ALA A 220 -9.82 -4.69 9.10
C ALA A 220 -9.16 -4.92 10.47
N ASP A 221 -8.58 -6.08 10.70
CA ASP A 221 -7.95 -6.43 11.97
C ASP A 221 -6.42 -6.24 11.89
N PRO A 222 -5.78 -5.63 12.91
CA PRO A 222 -4.34 -5.37 12.95
C PRO A 222 -3.49 -6.65 12.99
N MET A 223 -4.07 -7.82 13.24
CA MET A 223 -3.37 -9.10 13.10
C MET A 223 -2.80 -9.34 11.69
N CYS A 224 -3.26 -8.59 10.69
CA CYS A 224 -2.69 -8.63 9.34
C CYS A 224 -1.18 -8.37 9.32
N LEU A 225 -0.64 -7.66 10.34
CA LEU A 225 0.81 -7.46 10.48
C LEU A 225 1.59 -8.78 10.56
N GLU A 226 0.99 -9.85 11.08
CA GLU A 226 1.64 -11.17 11.11
C GLU A 226 2.01 -11.66 9.71
N ASN A 227 1.15 -11.38 8.71
CA ASN A 227 1.36 -11.89 7.35
C ASN A 227 2.69 -11.40 6.75
N LEU A 228 3.01 -10.12 6.96
CA LEU A 228 4.18 -9.48 6.37
C LEU A 228 5.39 -9.41 7.30
N PHE A 229 5.17 -9.39 8.63
CA PHE A 229 6.24 -9.02 9.55
C PHE A 229 6.66 -10.11 10.55
N ALA A 230 5.86 -11.17 10.72
CA ALA A 230 6.26 -12.27 11.61
C ALA A 230 7.40 -13.10 11.00
N SER A 231 8.37 -13.50 11.82
CA SER A 231 9.54 -14.28 11.39
C SER A 231 9.14 -15.63 10.76
N VAL A 232 8.05 -16.23 11.23
CA VAL A 232 7.49 -17.49 10.69
C VAL A 232 7.01 -17.35 9.24
N ASN A 233 6.81 -16.10 8.77
CA ASN A 233 6.38 -15.77 7.42
C ASN A 233 7.50 -15.34 6.48
N ILE A 234 8.76 -15.56 6.87
CA ILE A 234 9.90 -15.48 5.97
C ILE A 234 9.77 -16.64 4.94
N PRO A 235 9.89 -16.35 3.63
CA PRO A 235 9.86 -17.38 2.59
C PRO A 235 10.94 -18.42 2.78
N SER A 236 10.63 -19.67 2.42
CA SER A 236 11.57 -20.79 2.43
C SER A 236 11.28 -21.72 1.24
N PRO A 237 12.19 -22.61 0.86
CA PRO A 237 11.97 -23.50 -0.27
C PRO A 237 10.60 -24.21 -0.20
N GLY A 238 9.81 -24.07 -1.26
CA GLY A 238 8.46 -24.63 -1.37
C GLY A 238 7.37 -23.95 -0.53
N ARG A 239 7.69 -22.87 0.19
CA ARG A 239 6.74 -22.13 1.05
C ARG A 239 6.77 -20.64 0.73
N TYR A 240 5.92 -20.20 -0.21
CA TYR A 240 5.74 -18.80 -0.52
C TYR A 240 5.00 -18.11 0.62
N LYS A 241 5.64 -17.16 1.25
CA LYS A 241 5.14 -16.36 2.37
C LYS A 241 5.51 -14.89 2.13
N TYR A 242 5.03 -13.96 2.95
CA TYR A 242 5.00 -12.55 2.61
C TYR A 242 5.96 -11.66 3.43
N ASN A 243 6.76 -12.18 4.34
CA ASN A 243 7.85 -11.42 4.98
C ASN A 243 9.10 -11.47 4.07
N TRP A 244 9.01 -10.82 2.91
CA TRP A 244 10.08 -10.85 1.90
C TRP A 244 11.29 -10.04 2.34
N MET A 245 11.08 -8.97 3.15
CA MET A 245 12.15 -8.17 3.77
C MET A 245 13.04 -8.97 4.72
N GLN A 246 12.61 -10.18 5.06
CA GLN A 246 13.29 -11.13 5.95
C GLN A 246 13.52 -10.59 7.37
N LEU A 247 12.56 -9.81 7.86
CA LEU A 247 12.56 -9.31 9.23
C LEU A 247 12.43 -10.47 10.20
N ASN A 248 13.49 -10.71 10.97
CA ASN A 248 13.54 -11.77 12.01
C ASN A 248 13.77 -11.08 13.37
N ASN A 249 12.70 -10.95 14.14
CA ASN A 249 12.74 -10.28 15.44
C ASN A 249 11.84 -10.99 16.46
N PRO A 250 12.41 -11.77 17.39
CA PRO A 250 11.60 -12.50 18.39
C PRO A 250 10.73 -11.63 19.29
N LYS A 251 11.15 -10.38 19.56
CA LYS A 251 10.32 -9.43 20.33
C LYS A 251 9.08 -9.01 19.53
N LEU A 252 9.24 -8.77 18.24
CA LEU A 252 8.10 -8.49 17.36
C LEU A 252 7.16 -9.69 17.30
N ASP A 253 7.69 -10.91 17.12
CA ASP A 253 6.87 -12.13 17.08
C ASP A 253 6.05 -12.31 18.36
N ALA A 254 6.65 -12.03 19.53
CA ALA A 254 5.95 -12.09 20.81
C ALA A 254 4.82 -11.05 20.90
N LEU A 255 5.07 -9.80 20.46
CA LEU A 255 4.03 -8.75 20.44
C LEU A 255 2.90 -9.08 19.46
N LEU A 256 3.19 -9.62 18.29
CA LEU A 256 2.16 -10.05 17.35
C LEU A 256 1.29 -11.17 17.91
N ALA A 257 1.90 -12.15 18.58
CA ALA A 257 1.19 -13.23 19.25
C ALA A 257 0.33 -12.71 20.41
N GLU A 258 0.85 -11.79 21.24
CA GLU A 258 0.12 -11.13 22.32
C GLU A 258 -1.08 -10.34 21.78
N GLY A 259 -0.87 -9.51 20.74
CA GLY A 259 -1.92 -8.69 20.12
C GLY A 259 -3.07 -9.51 19.54
N ARG A 260 -2.82 -10.77 19.15
CA ARG A 260 -3.86 -11.70 18.72
C ARG A 260 -4.68 -12.24 19.92
N ALA A 261 -4.06 -12.40 21.08
CA ALA A 261 -4.68 -12.97 22.25
C ALA A 261 -5.43 -11.95 23.12
N VAL A 262 -4.99 -10.69 23.14
CA VAL A 262 -5.58 -9.63 23.96
C VAL A 262 -6.94 -9.21 23.42
N THR A 263 -7.98 -9.27 24.28
CA THR A 263 -9.36 -8.91 23.94
C THR A 263 -9.73 -7.47 24.33
N ASP A 264 -9.06 -6.88 25.33
CA ASP A 264 -9.25 -5.48 25.70
C ASP A 264 -8.75 -4.56 24.58
N PRO A 265 -9.59 -3.70 23.98
CA PRO A 265 -9.22 -2.90 22.83
C PRO A 265 -8.06 -1.93 23.07
N ALA A 266 -8.00 -1.31 24.28
CA ALA A 266 -6.96 -0.33 24.59
C ALA A 266 -5.60 -1.00 24.79
N LYS A 267 -5.56 -2.11 25.51
CA LYS A 267 -4.34 -2.92 25.68
C LYS A 267 -3.87 -3.48 24.34
N ARG A 268 -4.81 -3.99 23.54
CA ARG A 268 -4.51 -4.51 22.22
C ARG A 268 -3.89 -3.45 21.30
N ALA A 269 -4.45 -2.23 21.30
CA ALA A 269 -3.90 -1.11 20.54
C ALA A 269 -2.48 -0.76 20.99
N ALA A 270 -2.19 -0.76 22.29
CA ALA A 270 -0.85 -0.51 22.82
C ALA A 270 0.16 -1.58 22.36
N VAL A 271 -0.19 -2.86 22.41
CA VAL A 271 0.65 -3.95 21.94
C VAL A 271 0.98 -3.79 20.45
N TYR A 272 -0.03 -3.48 19.62
CA TYR A 272 0.20 -3.25 18.18
C TYR A 272 0.97 -1.95 17.91
N ALA A 273 0.89 -0.92 18.77
CA ALA A 273 1.72 0.27 18.66
C ALA A 273 3.21 -0.07 18.85
N ASP A 274 3.54 -0.88 19.86
CA ASP A 274 4.89 -1.36 20.10
C ASP A 274 5.40 -2.23 18.95
N ALA A 275 4.56 -3.10 18.40
CA ALA A 275 4.90 -3.90 17.22
C ALA A 275 5.22 -3.00 16.01
N GLN A 276 4.36 -2.01 15.72
CA GLN A 276 4.56 -1.05 14.62
C GLN A 276 5.84 -0.24 14.80
N LYS A 277 6.17 0.15 16.04
CA LYS A 277 7.42 0.83 16.32
C LYS A 277 8.63 -0.01 15.92
N ILE A 278 8.67 -1.29 16.29
CA ILE A 278 9.77 -2.20 15.91
C ILE A 278 9.87 -2.33 14.39
N ILE A 279 8.74 -2.49 13.70
CA ILE A 279 8.70 -2.58 12.24
C ILE A 279 9.33 -1.32 11.61
N MET A 280 8.88 -0.14 12.04
CA MET A 280 9.36 1.13 11.51
C MET A 280 10.83 1.41 11.89
N ASP A 281 11.26 1.11 13.12
CA ASP A 281 12.64 1.26 13.56
C ASP A 281 13.62 0.43 12.71
N SER A 282 13.17 -0.72 12.17
CA SER A 282 13.96 -1.58 11.28
C SER A 282 14.28 -0.92 9.93
N ALA A 283 13.46 0.03 9.51
CA ALA A 283 13.46 0.65 8.18
C ALA A 283 13.43 -0.37 7.01
N LEU A 284 12.94 -1.59 7.24
CA LEU A 284 12.74 -2.61 6.21
C LEU A 284 11.40 -2.46 5.49
N TRP A 285 10.48 -1.73 6.10
CA TRP A 285 9.19 -1.37 5.56
C TRP A 285 9.15 0.12 5.22
N PHE A 286 8.83 0.43 3.97
CA PHE A 286 8.63 1.80 3.52
C PHE A 286 7.17 2.00 3.07
N PRO A 287 6.30 2.59 3.93
CA PRO A 287 4.92 2.92 3.57
C PRO A 287 4.91 4.08 2.57
N VAL A 288 4.04 4.01 1.56
CA VAL A 288 3.97 5.01 0.49
C VAL A 288 2.63 5.77 0.55
N HIS A 289 1.52 5.08 0.27
CA HIS A 289 0.19 5.69 0.29
C HIS A 289 -0.87 4.69 0.78
N ASN A 290 -2.01 5.22 1.25
CA ASN A 290 -3.12 4.38 1.65
C ASN A 290 -3.71 3.66 0.44
N GLN A 291 -4.28 2.48 0.68
CA GLN A 291 -5.07 1.81 -0.32
C GLN A 291 -6.47 2.39 -0.34
N VAL A 292 -6.98 2.61 -1.53
CA VAL A 292 -8.35 3.09 -1.72
C VAL A 292 -9.10 2.17 -2.67
N GLN A 293 -10.38 2.05 -2.44
CA GLN A 293 -11.34 1.57 -3.42
C GLN A 293 -11.98 2.79 -4.06
N THR A 294 -11.95 2.85 -5.38
CA THR A 294 -12.52 3.93 -6.18
C THR A 294 -13.70 3.39 -6.98
N ILE A 295 -14.86 4.01 -6.84
CA ILE A 295 -16.01 3.70 -7.68
C ILE A 295 -16.58 4.96 -8.30
N ALA A 296 -17.10 4.83 -9.53
CA ALA A 296 -17.93 5.83 -10.18
C ALA A 296 -19.25 5.19 -10.57
N TYR A 297 -20.35 5.92 -10.47
CA TYR A 297 -21.67 5.42 -10.79
C TYR A 297 -22.58 6.53 -11.31
N ARG A 298 -23.61 6.15 -12.04
CA ARG A 298 -24.60 7.07 -12.59
C ARG A 298 -25.37 7.76 -11.46
N ALA A 299 -25.52 9.08 -11.49
CA ALA A 299 -26.10 9.87 -10.41
C ALA A 299 -27.55 9.51 -10.07
N GLU A 300 -28.28 8.93 -11.02
CA GLU A 300 -29.64 8.40 -10.82
C GLU A 300 -29.70 7.14 -9.95
N LYS A 301 -28.57 6.52 -9.66
CA LYS A 301 -28.47 5.38 -8.74
C LYS A 301 -27.90 5.86 -7.42
N GLN A 302 -28.52 5.52 -6.32
CA GLN A 302 -28.11 5.99 -4.98
C GLN A 302 -27.99 4.81 -4.03
N GLY A 303 -27.35 5.04 -2.88
CA GLY A 303 -27.29 4.04 -1.81
C GLY A 303 -26.17 2.99 -1.95
N TYR A 304 -25.17 3.25 -2.78
CA TYR A 304 -23.94 2.44 -2.75
C TYR A 304 -23.15 2.71 -1.47
N HIS A 305 -22.52 1.67 -0.96
CA HIS A 305 -21.59 1.73 0.16
C HIS A 305 -20.32 0.98 -0.16
N LEU A 306 -19.21 1.40 0.43
CA LEU A 306 -17.93 0.71 0.35
C LEU A 306 -17.66 -0.04 1.65
N ALA A 307 -17.28 -1.31 1.55
CA ALA A 307 -16.84 -2.08 2.69
C ALA A 307 -15.38 -1.74 3.03
N ARG A 308 -15.11 -1.36 4.30
CA ARG A 308 -13.75 -0.99 4.74
C ARG A 308 -12.72 -2.13 4.65
N ALA A 309 -13.17 -3.37 4.68
CA ALA A 309 -12.32 -4.54 4.73
C ALA A 309 -12.34 -5.37 3.44
N SER A 310 -12.87 -4.83 2.37
CA SER A 310 -12.94 -5.54 1.09
C SER A 310 -13.04 -4.57 -0.09
N TRP A 311 -12.75 -5.09 -1.29
CA TRP A 311 -12.89 -4.38 -2.57
C TRP A 311 -14.32 -4.46 -3.11
N ILE A 312 -15.34 -4.54 -2.26
CA ILE A 312 -16.71 -4.83 -2.68
C ILE A 312 -17.61 -3.65 -2.40
N ALA A 313 -18.30 -3.16 -3.43
CA ALA A 313 -19.42 -2.26 -3.26
C ALA A 313 -20.62 -3.04 -2.69
N LEU A 314 -21.31 -2.43 -1.73
CA LEU A 314 -22.48 -3.02 -1.09
C LEU A 314 -23.75 -2.43 -1.73
N PHE A 315 -24.73 -3.28 -2.02
CA PHE A 315 -25.90 -2.94 -2.84
C PHE A 315 -27.24 -2.99 -2.09
N TYR A 316 -27.25 -3.27 -0.79
CA TYR A 316 -28.50 -3.49 -0.04
C TYR A 316 -29.36 -2.22 0.11
N ASP A 317 -28.76 -1.04 0.05
CA ASP A 317 -29.47 0.25 0.11
C ASP A 317 -29.68 0.90 -1.26
N VAL A 318 -29.26 0.27 -2.35
CA VAL A 318 -29.32 0.85 -3.69
C VAL A 318 -30.74 1.07 -4.13
N THR A 319 -31.02 2.27 -4.66
CA THR A 319 -32.28 2.68 -5.25
C THR A 319 -32.04 3.43 -6.55
N LYS A 320 -33.06 3.50 -7.40
CA LYS A 320 -33.15 4.51 -8.47
C LYS A 320 -33.74 5.79 -7.84
N ALA A 321 -33.11 6.94 -8.10
CA ALA A 321 -33.65 8.25 -7.71
C ALA A 321 -34.96 8.53 -8.45
#